data_374ea23718d4c3607682bcf1d061de1d
#
_entry.id   374ea23718d4c3607682bcf1d061de1d
#
_cell.length_a   1.000
_cell.length_b   1.000
_cell.length_c   1.000
_cell.angle_alpha   90.00
_cell.angle_beta   90.00
_cell.angle_gamma   90.00
#
_symmetry.space_group_name_H-M   'P 1'
#
loop_
_entity.id
_entity.type
_entity.pdbx_description
1 polymer ?
#
loop_
_entity_poly.entity_id
_entity_poly.type
_entity_poly.pdbx_seq_one_letter_code
_entity_poly.pdbx_strand_id
1 'polypeptide(L)'
;MRVDAALRGRNVTVNEVVLIPGDDSLLAPEWVPWRDRVRAGDITAGTLMPTADNDPRLEPGYTGGELAADEDPAEWATTRAVASELGLGRERLLSREGRDSTAERWLAGEGGPDNAMSRHAPASCVTCGYFVRLQHSLGRVFGVCSNEFSPSDGSVVHVDHGCGGHSDVVEKHRGIELPEPVFDTISIDDSLFD
;
A
#
# COMPACT_ATOMS: atom_id res chain seq x y z
N MET A 1 29.90 -0.42 37.39
CA MET A 1 29.24 0.25 38.55
C MET A 1 30.18 1.32 39.05
N ARG A 2 29.74 2.55 39.21
CA ARG A 2 30.51 3.67 39.78
C ARG A 2 29.91 4.04 41.11
N VAL A 3 30.77 4.30 42.12
CA VAL A 3 30.36 4.69 43.46
C VAL A 3 31.07 5.96 43.79
N ASP A 4 30.30 7.01 44.10
CA ASP A 4 30.82 8.24 44.66
C ASP A 4 30.73 8.18 46.18
N ALA A 5 31.87 8.36 46.85
CA ALA A 5 31.95 8.29 48.29
C ALA A 5 32.69 9.51 48.87
N ALA A 6 32.22 10.05 49.95
CA ALA A 6 32.85 11.15 50.65
C ALA A 6 33.32 10.71 52.07
N LEU A 7 34.51 11.11 52.47
CA LEU A 7 35.03 10.88 53.80
C LEU A 7 34.54 12.00 54.75
N ARG A 8 33.72 11.64 55.74
CA ARG A 8 33.30 12.54 56.82
C ARG A 8 33.79 11.97 58.14
N GLY A 9 34.92 12.54 58.65
CA GLY A 9 35.55 12.04 59.87
C GLY A 9 36.15 10.65 59.66
N ARG A 10 35.78 9.65 60.53
CA ARG A 10 36.22 8.27 60.45
C ARG A 10 35.32 7.38 59.57
N ASN A 11 34.19 7.89 59.12
CA ASN A 11 33.21 7.10 58.35
C ASN A 11 33.24 7.53 56.91
N VAL A 12 33.15 6.53 56.01
CA VAL A 12 32.93 6.70 54.60
C VAL A 12 31.42 6.63 54.36
N THR A 13 30.88 7.64 53.67
CA THR A 13 29.48 7.66 53.25
C THR A 13 29.41 7.53 51.75
N VAL A 14 28.56 6.65 51.27
CA VAL A 14 28.25 6.51 49.84
C VAL A 14 27.21 7.57 49.50
N ASN A 15 27.57 8.50 48.62
CA ASN A 15 26.67 9.56 48.16
C ASN A 15 25.81 9.11 47.00
N GLU A 16 26.37 8.33 46.07
CA GLU A 16 25.67 7.90 44.87
C GLU A 16 26.23 6.53 44.37
N VAL A 17 25.34 5.70 43.90
CA VAL A 17 25.68 4.45 43.24
C VAL A 17 24.94 4.43 41.89
N VAL A 18 25.70 4.39 40.79
CA VAL A 18 25.16 4.33 39.44
C VAL A 18 25.67 3.10 38.69
N LEU A 19 24.82 2.52 37.88
CA LEU A 19 25.22 1.50 36.92
C LEU A 19 25.72 2.22 35.67
N ILE A 20 26.94 1.99 35.31
CA ILE A 20 27.50 2.40 34.00
C ILE A 20 27.72 1.18 33.14
N PRO A 21 27.53 1.30 31.80
CA PRO A 21 27.86 0.22 30.88
C PRO A 21 29.31 -0.21 31.05
N GLY A 22 29.58 -1.52 31.00
CA GLY A 22 30.92 -2.06 30.89
C GLY A 22 31.39 -2.07 29.44
N ASP A 23 32.66 -2.45 29.22
CA ASP A 23 33.25 -2.43 27.87
C ASP A 23 32.53 -3.37 26.87
N ASP A 24 31.92 -4.45 27.37
CA ASP A 24 31.17 -5.44 26.56
C ASP A 24 29.65 -5.14 26.53
N SER A 25 29.22 -3.99 27.03
CA SER A 25 27.79 -3.67 27.06
C SER A 25 27.26 -3.29 25.69
N LEU A 26 26.10 -3.87 25.32
CA LEU A 26 25.35 -3.41 24.17
C LEU A 26 24.75 -2.03 24.49
N LEU A 27 25.34 -1.01 23.90
CA LEU A 27 24.82 0.35 23.99
C LEU A 27 23.74 0.55 22.93
N ALA A 28 22.74 1.40 23.26
CA ALA A 28 21.82 1.85 22.26
C ALA A 28 22.58 2.56 21.13
N PRO A 29 22.18 2.37 19.86
CA PRO A 29 22.76 3.11 18.76
C PRO A 29 22.58 4.63 18.99
N GLU A 30 23.37 5.43 18.29
CA GLU A 30 23.27 6.88 18.32
C GLU A 30 21.81 7.31 18.06
N TRP A 31 21.34 8.30 18.81
CA TRP A 31 19.99 8.80 18.65
C TRP A 31 19.82 9.48 17.29
N VAL A 32 18.84 9.00 16.53
CA VAL A 32 18.46 9.57 15.24
C VAL A 32 17.09 10.25 15.39
N PRO A 33 16.88 11.48 14.90
CA PRO A 33 15.58 12.14 14.90
C PRO A 33 14.48 11.25 14.32
N TRP A 34 13.26 11.36 14.86
CA TRP A 34 12.14 10.52 14.40
C TRP A 34 11.90 10.61 12.89
N ARG A 35 11.92 11.82 12.32
CA ARG A 35 11.76 12.07 10.89
C ARG A 35 12.75 11.29 10.00
N ASP A 36 13.95 11.03 10.54
CA ASP A 36 15.02 10.36 9.80
C ASP A 36 14.97 8.83 9.98
N ARG A 37 14.10 8.36 10.91
CA ARG A 37 13.84 6.94 11.17
C ARG A 37 12.56 6.41 10.53
N VAL A 38 11.68 7.32 10.07
CA VAL A 38 10.37 6.95 9.50
C VAL A 38 10.53 6.11 8.25
N ARG A 39 9.79 5.03 8.18
CA ARG A 39 9.74 4.11 7.04
C ARG A 39 8.39 4.18 6.36
N ALA A 40 8.32 3.60 5.17
CA ALA A 40 7.06 3.46 4.47
C ALA A 40 6.04 2.67 5.33
N GLY A 41 4.86 3.24 5.52
CA GLY A 41 3.80 2.64 6.35
C GLY A 41 3.80 3.07 7.82
N ASP A 42 4.78 3.81 8.31
CA ASP A 42 4.85 4.23 9.72
C ASP A 42 3.88 5.36 10.09
N ILE A 43 3.30 6.05 9.10
CA ILE A 43 2.34 7.12 9.34
C ILE A 43 1.00 6.49 9.72
N THR A 44 0.54 6.79 10.93
CA THR A 44 -0.74 6.31 11.48
C THR A 44 -1.68 7.48 11.77
N ALA A 45 -2.90 7.17 12.22
CA ALA A 45 -3.89 8.18 12.59
C ALA A 45 -3.32 9.15 13.64
N GLY A 46 -3.39 10.45 13.37
CA GLY A 46 -2.86 11.52 14.23
C GLY A 46 -1.37 11.83 14.03
N THR A 47 -0.65 11.06 13.21
CA THR A 47 0.74 11.37 12.88
C THR A 47 0.81 12.44 11.81
N LEU A 48 1.56 13.51 12.04
CA LEU A 48 1.84 14.55 11.06
C LEU A 48 3.30 14.46 10.65
N MET A 49 3.55 14.30 9.35
CA MET A 49 4.89 14.31 8.78
C MET A 49 5.01 15.50 7.81
N PRO A 50 5.73 16.55 8.17
CA PRO A 50 5.91 17.69 7.28
C PRO A 50 6.66 17.28 6.01
N THR A 51 6.14 17.74 4.87
CA THR A 51 6.84 17.60 3.58
C THR A 51 7.76 18.81 3.38
N ALA A 52 9.00 18.57 2.99
CA ALA A 52 9.96 19.64 2.71
C ALA A 52 9.48 20.50 1.52
N ASP A 53 9.81 21.79 1.57
CA ASP A 53 9.43 22.72 0.49
C ASP A 53 10.09 22.36 -0.85
N ASN A 54 11.30 21.80 -0.78
CA ASN A 54 12.09 21.36 -1.92
C ASN A 54 12.06 19.84 -2.12
N ASP A 55 10.99 19.16 -1.73
CA ASP A 55 10.85 17.71 -1.97
C ASP A 55 10.89 17.42 -3.48
N PRO A 56 11.90 16.68 -3.99
CA PRO A 56 12.07 16.48 -5.43
C PRO A 56 10.93 15.66 -6.06
N ARG A 57 10.15 14.95 -5.24
CA ARG A 57 9.00 14.17 -5.69
C ARG A 57 7.79 15.02 -6.02
N LEU A 58 7.83 16.32 -5.67
CA LEU A 58 6.74 17.26 -5.87
C LEU A 58 7.17 18.42 -6.73
N GLU A 59 6.22 18.93 -7.52
CA GLU A 59 6.36 20.15 -8.32
C GLU A 59 5.15 21.06 -8.07
N PRO A 60 5.27 22.38 -8.30
CA PRO A 60 4.12 23.28 -8.22
C PRO A 60 3.00 22.84 -9.16
N GLY A 61 1.77 22.85 -8.65
CA GLY A 61 0.57 22.62 -9.45
C GLY A 61 0.13 23.89 -10.17
N TYR A 62 -0.77 23.72 -11.14
CA TYR A 62 -1.39 24.83 -11.84
C TYR A 62 -2.62 25.29 -11.06
N THR A 63 -2.49 26.35 -10.28
CA THR A 63 -3.58 26.93 -9.47
C THR A 63 -4.42 27.98 -10.23
N GLY A 64 -4.05 28.26 -11.48
CA GLY A 64 -4.66 29.33 -12.28
C GLY A 64 -4.08 30.73 -12.00
N GLY A 65 -3.08 30.82 -11.10
CA GLY A 65 -2.49 32.10 -10.72
C GLY A 65 -3.47 33.02 -9.95
N GLU A 66 -3.07 34.25 -9.74
CA GLU A 66 -3.95 35.34 -9.29
C GLU A 66 -4.59 35.98 -10.52
N LEU A 67 -5.87 36.39 -10.37
CA LEU A 67 -6.58 37.11 -11.41
C LEU A 67 -5.88 38.44 -11.68
N ALA A 68 -5.32 38.62 -12.88
CA ALA A 68 -4.74 39.87 -13.28
C ALA A 68 -5.81 40.93 -13.51
N ALA A 69 -5.46 42.21 -13.35
CA ALA A 69 -6.45 43.32 -13.43
C ALA A 69 -7.08 43.48 -14.82
N ASP A 70 -6.47 42.93 -15.84
CA ASP A 70 -6.88 42.96 -17.26
C ASP A 70 -7.47 41.61 -17.76
N GLU A 71 -7.54 40.60 -16.93
CA GLU A 71 -8.14 39.31 -17.26
C GLU A 71 -9.66 39.32 -17.08
N ASP A 72 -10.38 38.63 -17.98
CA ASP A 72 -11.83 38.40 -17.82
C ASP A 72 -12.05 37.41 -16.65
N PRO A 73 -12.80 37.85 -15.60
CA PRO A 73 -13.13 36.99 -14.46
C PRO A 73 -13.81 35.66 -14.82
N ALA A 74 -14.62 35.68 -15.90
CA ALA A 74 -15.36 34.50 -16.33
C ALA A 74 -14.43 33.47 -17.02
N GLU A 75 -13.50 33.97 -17.82
CA GLU A 75 -12.50 33.10 -18.47
C GLU A 75 -11.54 32.50 -17.44
N TRP A 76 -11.08 33.31 -16.48
CA TRP A 76 -10.26 32.86 -15.38
C TRP A 76 -10.97 31.78 -14.52
N ALA A 77 -12.24 31.99 -14.17
CA ALA A 77 -13.04 30.99 -13.43
C ALA A 77 -13.20 29.69 -14.21
N THR A 78 -13.39 29.77 -15.54
CA THR A 78 -13.48 28.62 -16.44
C THR A 78 -12.15 27.84 -16.46
N THR A 79 -11.04 28.52 -16.59
CA THR A 79 -9.70 27.91 -16.58
C THR A 79 -9.42 27.19 -15.26
N ARG A 80 -9.78 27.80 -14.14
CA ARG A 80 -9.66 27.16 -12.82
C ARG A 80 -10.55 25.94 -12.66
N ALA A 81 -11.77 25.99 -13.18
CA ALA A 81 -12.68 24.84 -13.14
C ALA A 81 -12.10 23.66 -13.93
N VAL A 82 -11.59 23.90 -15.12
CA VAL A 82 -10.90 22.88 -15.94
C VAL A 82 -9.67 22.34 -15.24
N ALA A 83 -8.82 23.20 -14.67
CA ALA A 83 -7.63 22.77 -13.94
C ALA A 83 -8.00 21.90 -12.73
N SER A 84 -9.09 22.26 -12.02
CA SER A 84 -9.60 21.47 -10.89
C SER A 84 -10.16 20.12 -11.34
N GLU A 85 -10.93 20.07 -12.42
CA GLU A 85 -11.47 18.84 -13.00
C GLU A 85 -10.37 17.88 -13.43
N LEU A 86 -9.30 18.40 -14.02
CA LEU A 86 -8.12 17.64 -14.39
C LEU A 86 -7.23 17.26 -13.20
N GLY A 87 -7.57 17.68 -11.98
CA GLY A 87 -6.78 17.43 -10.78
C GLY A 87 -5.47 18.23 -10.72
N LEU A 88 -5.33 19.25 -11.54
CA LEU A 88 -4.13 20.11 -11.62
C LEU A 88 -4.17 21.28 -10.63
N GLY A 89 -5.35 21.64 -10.11
CA GLY A 89 -5.59 22.79 -9.24
C GLY A 89 -5.08 22.65 -7.80
N ARG A 90 -4.19 21.71 -7.53
CA ARG A 90 -3.52 21.54 -6.23
C ARG A 90 -2.23 22.34 -6.19
N GLU A 91 -1.86 22.84 -5.02
CA GLU A 91 -0.62 23.60 -4.85
C GLU A 91 0.62 22.82 -5.25
N ARG A 92 0.62 21.50 -4.99
CA ARG A 92 1.71 20.60 -5.35
C ARG A 92 1.17 19.35 -6.04
N LEU A 93 1.88 18.91 -7.04
CA LEU A 93 1.61 17.68 -7.81
C LEU A 93 2.84 16.79 -7.80
N LEU A 94 2.66 15.52 -8.11
CA LEU A 94 3.81 14.63 -8.32
C LEU A 94 4.67 15.12 -9.47
N SER A 95 5.93 15.40 -9.19
CA SER A 95 6.94 15.66 -10.19
C SER A 95 7.18 14.42 -11.07
N ARG A 96 7.99 14.56 -12.13
CA ARG A 96 8.42 13.40 -12.91
C ARG A 96 9.12 12.36 -12.02
N GLU A 97 10.07 12.80 -11.19
CA GLU A 97 10.77 11.93 -10.23
C GLU A 97 9.81 11.26 -9.24
N GLY A 98 8.83 12.00 -8.74
CA GLY A 98 7.80 11.45 -7.85
C GLY A 98 6.95 10.38 -8.53
N ARG A 99 6.59 10.57 -9.80
CA ARG A 99 5.86 9.57 -10.59
C ARG A 99 6.69 8.32 -10.85
N ASP A 100 7.94 8.50 -11.26
CA ASP A 100 8.86 7.39 -11.56
C ASP A 100 9.11 6.55 -10.30
N SER A 101 9.46 7.18 -9.18
CA SER A 101 9.62 6.51 -7.88
C SER A 101 8.35 5.82 -7.40
N THR A 102 7.18 6.39 -7.65
CA THR A 102 5.89 5.77 -7.31
C THR A 102 5.65 4.54 -8.18
N ALA A 103 5.89 4.64 -9.48
CA ALA A 103 5.73 3.52 -10.41
C ALA A 103 6.64 2.35 -10.03
N GLU A 104 7.90 2.60 -9.71
CA GLU A 104 8.87 1.59 -9.27
C GLU A 104 8.38 0.86 -8.01
N ARG A 105 7.94 1.60 -6.99
CA ARG A 105 7.43 1.00 -5.74
C ARG A 105 6.17 0.15 -5.96
N TRP A 106 5.23 0.62 -6.78
CA TRP A 106 4.01 -0.12 -7.07
C TRP A 106 4.27 -1.35 -7.93
N LEU A 107 5.22 -1.24 -8.88
CA LEU A 107 5.65 -2.37 -9.71
C LEU A 107 6.32 -3.48 -8.88
N ALA A 108 7.13 -3.10 -7.90
CA ALA A 108 7.81 -4.03 -7.00
C ALA A 108 6.92 -4.58 -5.87
N GLY A 109 5.73 -4.00 -5.67
CA GLY A 109 4.79 -4.37 -4.61
C GLY A 109 3.81 -5.49 -5.01
N GLU A 110 2.85 -5.74 -4.13
CA GLU A 110 1.81 -6.78 -4.30
C GLU A 110 0.93 -6.56 -5.54
N GLY A 111 0.77 -5.32 -6.00
CA GLY A 111 0.05 -4.99 -7.23
C GLY A 111 0.88 -5.14 -8.51
N GLY A 112 2.15 -5.52 -8.42
CA GLY A 112 3.02 -5.73 -9.58
C GLY A 112 2.82 -7.07 -10.27
N PRO A 113 3.47 -7.30 -11.44
CA PRO A 113 3.30 -8.52 -12.20
C PRO A 113 4.10 -9.71 -11.66
N ASP A 114 5.16 -9.46 -10.88
CA ASP A 114 6.15 -10.48 -10.50
C ASP A 114 5.82 -11.24 -9.22
N ASN A 115 4.67 -10.98 -8.60
CA ASN A 115 4.22 -11.70 -7.41
C ASN A 115 3.68 -13.10 -7.73
N ALA A 116 3.50 -13.93 -6.70
CA ALA A 116 3.04 -15.31 -6.86
C ALA A 116 1.62 -15.39 -7.45
N MET A 117 0.74 -14.45 -7.10
CA MET A 117 -0.64 -14.42 -7.59
C MET A 117 -0.68 -14.11 -9.08
N SER A 118 0.05 -13.10 -9.54
CA SER A 118 0.13 -12.72 -10.95
C SER A 118 0.68 -13.85 -11.82
N ARG A 119 1.72 -14.54 -11.34
CA ARG A 119 2.32 -15.67 -12.09
C ARG A 119 1.40 -16.87 -12.29
N HIS A 120 0.40 -17.05 -11.44
CA HIS A 120 -0.57 -18.15 -11.52
C HIS A 120 -1.94 -17.69 -12.05
N ALA A 121 -2.08 -16.42 -12.39
CA ALA A 121 -3.32 -15.87 -12.90
C ALA A 121 -3.64 -16.40 -14.31
N PRO A 122 -4.91 -16.62 -14.64
CA PRO A 122 -5.33 -17.08 -15.97
C PRO A 122 -5.14 -16.01 -17.04
N ALA A 123 -5.19 -14.72 -16.67
CA ALA A 123 -4.99 -13.57 -17.54
C ALA A 123 -4.61 -12.33 -16.73
N SER A 124 -4.17 -11.27 -17.41
CA SER A 124 -3.71 -10.04 -16.80
C SER A 124 -4.83 -8.99 -16.68
N CYS A 125 -4.65 -8.04 -15.75
CA CYS A 125 -5.62 -6.98 -15.47
C CYS A 125 -5.94 -6.08 -16.65
N VAL A 126 -5.05 -5.96 -17.64
CA VAL A 126 -5.28 -5.14 -18.85
C VAL A 126 -6.54 -5.57 -19.59
N THR A 127 -6.92 -6.84 -19.52
CA THR A 127 -8.12 -7.41 -20.19
C THR A 127 -9.29 -7.67 -19.22
N CYS A 128 -9.08 -7.44 -17.92
CA CYS A 128 -10.07 -7.71 -16.89
C CYS A 128 -11.14 -6.61 -16.84
N GLY A 129 -12.42 -7.00 -16.82
CA GLY A 129 -13.56 -6.09 -16.71
C GLY A 129 -13.63 -5.35 -15.37
N TYR A 130 -12.99 -5.86 -14.33
CA TYR A 130 -12.89 -5.22 -13.01
C TYR A 130 -11.72 -4.22 -12.90
N PHE A 131 -10.96 -4.01 -13.97
CA PHE A 131 -9.82 -3.10 -13.95
C PHE A 131 -10.24 -1.67 -14.29
N VAL A 132 -10.12 -0.78 -13.31
CA VAL A 132 -10.42 0.67 -13.46
C VAL A 132 -9.10 1.42 -13.64
N ARG A 133 -8.85 1.98 -14.81
CA ARG A 133 -7.60 2.72 -15.10
C ARG A 133 -7.50 3.98 -14.24
N LEU A 134 -6.31 4.26 -13.75
CA LEU A 134 -5.98 5.59 -13.23
C LEU A 134 -5.98 6.62 -14.36
N GLN A 135 -6.10 7.89 -13.99
CA GLN A 135 -5.93 8.99 -14.94
C GLN A 135 -4.44 9.39 -15.07
N HIS A 136 -4.14 10.22 -16.06
CA HIS A 136 -2.82 10.77 -16.33
C HIS A 136 -1.74 9.72 -16.64
N SER A 137 -0.47 10.09 -16.42
CA SER A 137 0.69 9.28 -16.86
C SER A 137 0.76 7.90 -16.21
N LEU A 138 0.42 7.79 -14.93
CA LEU A 138 0.40 6.51 -14.21
C LEU A 138 -0.72 5.59 -14.71
N GLY A 139 -1.81 6.13 -15.22
CA GLY A 139 -2.91 5.35 -15.78
C GLY A 139 -2.61 4.59 -17.07
N ARG A 140 -1.43 4.81 -17.66
CA ARG A 140 -0.97 4.00 -18.79
C ARG A 140 -0.65 2.57 -18.38
N VAL A 141 -0.13 2.39 -17.16
CA VAL A 141 0.38 1.12 -16.66
C VAL A 141 -0.25 0.67 -15.35
N PHE A 142 -1.04 1.53 -14.66
CA PHE A 142 -1.70 1.21 -13.40
C PHE A 142 -3.19 1.52 -13.45
N GLY A 143 -3.91 0.81 -12.61
CA GLY A 143 -5.33 1.00 -12.32
C GLY A 143 -5.67 0.46 -10.94
N VAL A 144 -6.96 0.38 -10.65
CA VAL A 144 -7.49 -0.15 -9.39
C VAL A 144 -8.32 -1.38 -9.69
N CYS A 145 -8.15 -2.44 -8.93
CA CYS A 145 -9.03 -3.60 -8.96
C CYS A 145 -10.36 -3.25 -8.26
N SER A 146 -11.49 -3.60 -8.87
CA SER A 146 -12.83 -3.44 -8.31
C SER A 146 -13.58 -4.76 -8.12
N ASN A 147 -12.88 -5.87 -8.07
CA ASN A 147 -13.48 -7.17 -7.81
C ASN A 147 -13.46 -7.46 -6.31
N GLU A 148 -14.63 -7.42 -5.65
CA GLU A 148 -14.80 -7.65 -4.22
C GLU A 148 -14.28 -9.01 -3.70
N PHE A 149 -14.15 -10.01 -4.60
CA PHE A 149 -13.62 -11.33 -4.27
C PHE A 149 -12.11 -11.44 -4.45
N SER A 150 -11.48 -10.42 -5.01
CA SER A 150 -10.04 -10.40 -5.21
C SER A 150 -9.33 -9.87 -3.96
N PRO A 151 -8.20 -10.47 -3.54
CA PRO A 151 -7.37 -9.86 -2.49
C PRO A 151 -6.78 -8.51 -2.89
N SER A 152 -6.87 -8.15 -4.18
CA SER A 152 -6.43 -6.84 -4.71
C SER A 152 -7.56 -5.82 -4.77
N ASP A 153 -8.78 -6.12 -4.27
CA ASP A 153 -9.89 -5.16 -4.30
C ASP A 153 -9.50 -3.82 -3.65
N GLY A 154 -9.85 -2.72 -4.30
CA GLY A 154 -9.51 -1.37 -3.86
C GLY A 154 -8.02 -1.01 -3.93
N SER A 155 -7.16 -1.93 -4.40
CA SER A 155 -5.71 -1.73 -4.47
C SER A 155 -5.25 -1.32 -5.87
N VAL A 156 -4.14 -0.56 -5.91
CA VAL A 156 -3.49 -0.22 -7.18
C VAL A 156 -2.76 -1.44 -7.72
N VAL A 157 -3.06 -1.79 -8.97
CA VAL A 157 -2.47 -2.94 -9.67
C VAL A 157 -1.90 -2.51 -11.04
N HIS A 158 -0.82 -3.17 -11.45
CA HIS A 158 -0.24 -3.00 -12.78
C HIS A 158 -1.12 -3.64 -13.85
N VAL A 159 -1.06 -3.16 -15.09
CA VAL A 159 -1.80 -3.76 -16.23
C VAL A 159 -1.48 -5.24 -16.43
N ASP A 160 -0.24 -5.65 -16.16
CA ASP A 160 0.23 -7.04 -16.26
C ASP A 160 0.07 -7.82 -14.94
N HIS A 161 -0.46 -7.19 -13.88
CA HIS A 161 -0.92 -7.93 -12.70
C HIS A 161 -2.05 -8.87 -13.08
N GLY A 162 -2.27 -9.91 -12.30
CA GLY A 162 -3.37 -10.85 -12.51
C GLY A 162 -3.74 -11.57 -11.23
N CYS A 163 -4.96 -12.09 -11.20
CA CYS A 163 -5.47 -12.92 -10.10
C CYS A 163 -6.44 -13.98 -10.63
N GLY A 164 -6.81 -14.94 -9.79
CA GLY A 164 -7.78 -15.98 -10.12
C GLY A 164 -9.20 -15.48 -10.37
N GLY A 165 -9.51 -14.23 -10.00
CA GLY A 165 -10.82 -13.60 -10.16
C GLY A 165 -10.97 -12.77 -11.45
N HIS A 166 -10.21 -13.07 -12.50
CA HIS A 166 -10.33 -12.38 -13.78
C HIS A 166 -11.75 -12.53 -14.35
N SER A 167 -12.30 -11.45 -14.94
CA SER A 167 -13.68 -11.40 -15.44
C SER A 167 -14.03 -12.46 -16.47
N ASP A 168 -13.05 -12.98 -17.19
CA ASP A 168 -13.24 -13.96 -18.25
C ASP A 168 -13.06 -15.42 -17.77
N VAL A 169 -12.84 -15.61 -16.47
CA VAL A 169 -12.84 -16.95 -15.88
C VAL A 169 -14.26 -17.48 -15.84
N VAL A 170 -14.51 -18.48 -16.64
CA VAL A 170 -15.79 -19.21 -16.63
C VAL A 170 -15.61 -20.57 -15.98
N GLU A 171 -16.54 -20.93 -15.13
CA GLU A 171 -16.60 -22.27 -14.57
C GLU A 171 -16.85 -23.28 -15.70
N LYS A 172 -15.84 -24.08 -16.02
CA LYS A 172 -16.05 -25.23 -16.85
C LYS A 172 -16.74 -26.27 -15.97
N HIS A 173 -18.08 -26.34 -16.05
CA HIS A 173 -18.80 -27.49 -15.53
C HIS A 173 -18.26 -28.74 -16.27
N ARG A 174 -17.25 -29.37 -15.71
CA ARG A 174 -17.06 -30.79 -15.92
C ARG A 174 -18.24 -31.39 -15.18
N GLY A 175 -19.27 -31.75 -15.94
CA GLY A 175 -20.31 -32.62 -15.42
C GLY A 175 -19.57 -33.83 -14.81
N ILE A 176 -19.55 -33.90 -13.49
CA ILE A 176 -19.22 -35.16 -12.84
C ILE A 176 -20.40 -36.06 -13.26
N GLU A 177 -20.18 -36.87 -14.27
CA GLU A 177 -21.06 -38.00 -14.55
C GLU A 177 -20.98 -38.88 -13.30
N LEU A 178 -21.89 -38.64 -12.37
CA LEU A 178 -22.07 -39.55 -11.25
C LEU A 178 -22.48 -40.88 -11.85
N PRO A 179 -21.77 -41.98 -11.55
CA PRO A 179 -22.21 -43.31 -11.96
C PRO A 179 -23.64 -43.50 -11.49
N GLU A 180 -24.46 -44.14 -12.29
CA GLU A 180 -25.83 -44.45 -11.91
C GLU A 180 -25.82 -45.08 -10.50
N PRO A 181 -26.71 -44.61 -9.60
CA PRO A 181 -26.76 -45.16 -8.26
C PRO A 181 -27.06 -46.66 -8.36
N VAL A 182 -26.13 -47.45 -7.86
CA VAL A 182 -26.35 -48.92 -7.75
C VAL A 182 -27.34 -49.09 -6.60
N PHE A 183 -28.59 -49.32 -6.93
CA PHE A 183 -29.56 -49.72 -5.92
C PHE A 183 -29.25 -51.18 -5.59
N ASP A 184 -28.70 -51.39 -4.39
CA ASP A 184 -28.54 -52.75 -3.86
C ASP A 184 -29.93 -53.28 -3.53
N THR A 185 -30.43 -54.15 -4.43
CA THR A 185 -31.66 -54.86 -4.22
C THR A 185 -31.36 -56.13 -3.41
N ILE A 186 -30.76 -55.95 -2.22
CA ILE A 186 -30.80 -57.03 -1.23
C ILE A 186 -32.24 -57.08 -0.75
N SER A 187 -32.99 -58.01 -1.28
CA SER A 187 -34.26 -58.43 -0.70
C SER A 187 -33.95 -58.94 0.68
N ILE A 188 -34.35 -58.19 1.70
CA ILE A 188 -34.37 -58.69 3.07
C ILE A 188 -35.36 -59.83 3.04
N ASP A 189 -34.81 -61.05 3.17
CA ASP A 189 -35.64 -62.26 3.28
C ASP A 189 -36.27 -62.20 4.69
N ASP A 190 -37.59 -62.00 4.75
CA ASP A 190 -38.36 -61.89 5.99
C ASP A 190 -38.35 -63.18 6.86
N SER A 191 -37.63 -64.21 6.42
CA SER A 191 -37.52 -65.53 7.11
C SER A 191 -36.59 -65.49 8.36
N LEU A 192 -36.01 -64.38 8.68
CA LEU A 192 -35.10 -64.25 9.84
C LEU A 192 -35.82 -63.90 11.16
N PHE A 193 -37.17 -63.78 11.14
CA PHE A 193 -37.95 -63.37 12.34
C PHE A 193 -39.08 -64.35 12.69
N ASP A 194 -39.03 -65.62 12.23
CA ASP A 194 -39.87 -66.70 12.72
C ASP A 194 -39.17 -67.55 13.79
#